data_32206ebb416c1252abad9f7255bd5df5
#
_entry.id   32206ebb416c1252abad9f7255bd5df5
#
_cell.length_a   1.000
_cell.length_b   1.000
_cell.length_c   1.000
_cell.angle_alpha   90.00
_cell.angle_beta   90.00
_cell.angle_gamma   90.00
#
_symmetry.space_group_name_H-M   'P 1'
#
loop_
_entity.id
_entity.type
_entity.pdbx_description
1 polymer ?
#
loop_
_entity_poly.entity_id
_entity_poly.type
_entity_poly.pdbx_seq_one_letter_code
_entity_poly.pdbx_strand_id
1 'polypeptide(L)'
;QLGGFYALNTIGTVLGGVAAPFFLIPLIGTAMSVMVAVGLQLAVALLLLLQGWAGATPRFRFGTLGAIALAAVLVPTQLDVYHQALTTISVKRYPHLSVERAYVEGPDSTVVLYETDGTPQAKADANRFRIQVNASPEVAFDTYETKLMAHLPLLAVPDPKRALVICFGMGNTFRSALTHGIDVDVADINGAIPGLAKIHQPDPSRTFGDPKGRIVINDGRNFLLLAPHRYDMITIDPAPPVWTVGLGNIQSKEFYQLMSDRLTDEGVAEAWMVAGIKGDFEATLAAFRAVFPHVLVFWGAKYHAFHVLGSRAPIRFSKARLAQVLSQPRVMEDLGEAGVKSLSETLLEKLYVTDERGVDSLLKGVEPLTDDRPILEYRVSRGLEIKWFTFPKDVYSKLELVP
;
A
#
# COMPACT_ATOMS: atom_id res chain seq x y z
N GLN A 1 1.19 20.60 43.22
CA GLN A 1 2.38 20.70 42.36
C GLN A 1 2.54 19.45 41.47
N LEU A 2 2.40 18.21 41.99
CA LEU A 2 2.55 16.96 41.18
C LEU A 2 1.55 16.93 40.02
N GLY A 3 0.27 17.29 40.23
CA GLY A 3 -0.74 17.31 39.18
C GLY A 3 -0.43 18.28 38.02
N GLY A 4 0.22 19.42 38.32
CA GLY A 4 0.68 20.37 37.30
C GLY A 4 1.76 19.79 36.41
N PHE A 5 2.71 19.02 36.96
CA PHE A 5 3.75 18.35 36.15
C PHE A 5 3.15 17.28 35.24
N TYR A 6 2.20 16.48 35.73
CA TYR A 6 1.51 15.48 34.90
C TYR A 6 0.71 16.14 33.77
N ALA A 7 -0.01 17.23 34.07
CA ALA A 7 -0.76 17.97 33.05
C ALA A 7 0.16 18.55 31.94
N LEU A 8 1.27 19.17 32.33
CA LEU A 8 2.27 19.69 31.36
C LEU A 8 2.90 18.58 30.54
N ASN A 9 3.24 17.43 31.16
CA ASN A 9 3.77 16.30 30.42
C ASN A 9 2.74 15.75 29.41
N THR A 10 1.49 15.62 29.80
CA THR A 10 0.41 15.18 28.90
C THR A 10 0.20 16.14 27.74
N ILE A 11 0.14 17.45 28.03
CA ILE A 11 0.05 18.47 26.97
C ILE A 11 1.25 18.40 26.02
N GLY A 12 2.46 18.29 26.56
CA GLY A 12 3.68 18.15 25.75
C GLY A 12 3.68 16.90 24.88
N THR A 13 3.20 15.78 25.41
CA THR A 13 3.07 14.50 24.66
C THR A 13 2.08 14.64 23.50
N VAL A 14 0.90 15.24 23.74
CA VAL A 14 -0.11 15.47 22.70
C VAL A 14 0.41 16.42 21.63
N LEU A 15 0.99 17.56 22.02
CA LEU A 15 1.56 18.52 21.07
C LEU A 15 2.72 17.92 20.27
N GLY A 16 3.61 17.18 20.92
CA GLY A 16 4.72 16.49 20.25
C GLY A 16 4.26 15.40 19.29
N GLY A 17 3.24 14.63 19.69
CA GLY A 17 2.61 13.59 18.86
C GLY A 17 1.95 14.12 17.59
N VAL A 18 1.52 15.39 17.60
CA VAL A 18 0.99 16.06 16.40
C VAL A 18 2.09 16.80 15.65
N ALA A 19 2.94 17.56 16.36
CA ALA A 19 3.95 18.41 15.73
C ALA A 19 5.02 17.61 14.98
N ALA A 20 5.45 16.45 15.51
CA ALA A 20 6.49 15.68 14.89
C ALA A 20 6.07 15.09 13.53
N PRO A 21 5.00 14.27 13.41
CA PRO A 21 4.65 13.65 12.13
C PRO A 21 4.09 14.62 11.11
N PHE A 22 3.33 15.65 11.51
CA PHE A 22 2.63 16.52 10.56
C PHE A 22 3.42 17.76 10.17
N PHE A 23 4.41 18.18 10.97
CA PHE A 23 5.18 19.40 10.68
C PHE A 23 6.69 19.13 10.62
N LEU A 24 7.28 18.54 11.67
CA LEU A 24 8.74 18.44 11.71
C LEU A 24 9.27 17.46 10.67
N ILE A 25 8.77 16.22 10.67
CA ILE A 25 9.26 15.19 9.74
C ILE A 25 9.08 15.60 8.28
N PRO A 26 7.90 16.09 7.82
CA PRO A 26 7.74 16.52 6.43
C PRO A 26 8.60 17.74 6.04
N LEU A 27 8.93 18.63 6.99
CA LEU A 27 9.68 19.85 6.70
C LEU A 27 11.20 19.66 6.76
N ILE A 28 11.69 18.86 7.73
CA ILE A 28 13.14 18.75 8.02
C ILE A 28 13.64 17.31 8.07
N GLY A 29 12.78 16.32 7.83
CA GLY A 29 13.10 14.90 7.87
C GLY A 29 13.17 14.32 9.29
N THR A 30 13.17 12.99 9.40
CA THR A 30 13.22 12.26 10.68
C THR A 30 14.48 12.57 11.46
N ALA A 31 15.63 12.56 10.79
CA ALA A 31 16.93 12.79 11.43
C ALA A 31 17.00 14.17 12.11
N MET A 32 16.64 15.24 11.39
CA MET A 32 16.64 16.60 11.95
C MET A 32 15.56 16.79 13.03
N SER A 33 14.40 16.14 12.89
CA SER A 33 13.34 16.16 13.91
C SER A 33 13.82 15.55 15.24
N VAL A 34 14.54 14.44 15.18
CA VAL A 34 15.19 13.83 16.35
C VAL A 34 16.23 14.79 16.96
N MET A 35 17.03 15.46 16.12
CA MET A 35 18.00 16.46 16.59
C MET A 35 17.34 17.62 17.31
N VAL A 36 16.24 18.16 16.80
CA VAL A 36 15.46 19.20 17.47
C VAL A 36 14.95 18.71 18.82
N ALA A 37 14.40 17.51 18.90
CA ALA A 37 13.92 16.91 20.15
C ALA A 37 15.06 16.72 21.17
N VAL A 38 16.19 16.19 20.74
CA VAL A 38 17.39 16.02 21.59
C VAL A 38 17.93 17.38 22.04
N GLY A 39 18.02 18.34 21.12
CA GLY A 39 18.45 19.71 21.45
C GLY A 39 17.59 20.38 22.52
N LEU A 40 16.26 20.23 22.42
CA LEU A 40 15.33 20.72 23.43
C LEU A 40 15.53 20.02 24.79
N GLN A 41 15.70 18.70 24.79
CA GLN A 41 15.96 17.94 26.00
C GLN A 41 17.30 18.36 26.67
N LEU A 42 18.35 18.54 25.88
CA LEU A 42 19.64 19.02 26.37
C LEU A 42 19.55 20.46 26.90
N ALA A 43 18.78 21.34 26.25
CA ALA A 43 18.54 22.69 26.74
C ALA A 43 17.81 22.69 28.10
N VAL A 44 16.76 21.86 28.24
CA VAL A 44 16.06 21.71 29.53
C VAL A 44 16.99 21.15 30.62
N ALA A 45 17.78 20.12 30.28
CA ALA A 45 18.76 19.55 31.21
C ALA A 45 19.80 20.59 31.68
N LEU A 46 20.29 21.43 30.76
CA LEU A 46 21.21 22.50 31.04
C LEU A 46 20.59 23.57 31.94
N LEU A 47 19.33 23.99 31.67
CA LEU A 47 18.61 24.98 32.50
C LEU A 47 18.43 24.44 33.94
N LEU A 48 18.01 23.18 34.09
CA LEU A 48 17.89 22.55 35.42
C LEU A 48 19.23 22.44 36.14
N LEU A 49 20.30 22.13 35.40
CA LEU A 49 21.66 22.09 35.94
C LEU A 49 22.09 23.47 36.45
N LEU A 50 21.82 24.52 35.68
CA LEU A 50 22.17 25.90 36.05
C LEU A 50 21.40 26.35 37.30
N GLN A 51 20.12 26.02 37.43
CA GLN A 51 19.33 26.28 38.63
C GLN A 51 19.84 25.56 39.87
N GLY A 52 20.23 24.28 39.71
CA GLY A 52 20.76 23.46 40.81
C GLY A 52 22.27 23.60 41.05
N TRP A 53 22.98 24.41 40.25
CA TRP A 53 24.44 24.46 40.20
C TRP A 53 25.08 24.73 41.54
N ALA A 54 24.51 25.66 42.32
CA ALA A 54 25.08 26.06 43.63
C ALA A 54 25.12 24.91 44.66
N GLY A 55 24.18 23.98 44.63
CA GLY A 55 24.08 22.87 45.54
C GLY A 55 24.68 21.54 45.00
N ALA A 56 25.10 21.48 43.75
CA ALA A 56 25.58 20.26 43.13
C ALA A 56 27.06 19.99 43.45
N THR A 57 27.40 18.71 43.66
CA THR A 57 28.80 18.29 43.84
C THR A 57 29.62 18.47 42.57
N PRO A 58 30.94 18.74 42.65
CA PRO A 58 31.78 18.86 41.44
C PRO A 58 31.69 17.63 40.52
N ARG A 59 31.66 16.44 41.10
CA ARG A 59 31.52 15.17 40.31
C ARG A 59 30.24 15.13 39.51
N PHE A 60 29.12 15.56 40.11
CA PHE A 60 27.82 15.63 39.42
C PHE A 60 27.86 16.66 38.28
N ARG A 61 28.44 17.86 38.54
CA ARG A 61 28.57 18.91 37.50
C ARG A 61 29.38 18.44 36.29
N PHE A 62 30.59 17.89 36.53
CA PHE A 62 31.46 17.40 35.47
C PHE A 62 30.87 16.17 34.76
N GLY A 63 30.22 15.26 35.49
CA GLY A 63 29.55 14.10 34.90
C GLY A 63 28.41 14.48 33.97
N THR A 64 27.56 15.44 34.37
CA THR A 64 26.44 15.93 33.56
C THR A 64 26.92 16.71 32.35
N LEU A 65 27.89 17.60 32.49
CA LEU A 65 28.51 18.31 31.37
C LEU A 65 29.17 17.35 30.37
N GLY A 66 29.86 16.33 30.88
CA GLY A 66 30.44 15.29 30.04
C GLY A 66 29.39 14.48 29.27
N ALA A 67 28.27 14.13 29.92
CA ALA A 67 27.17 13.44 29.27
C ALA A 67 26.49 14.31 28.17
N ILE A 68 26.26 15.61 28.45
CA ILE A 68 25.74 16.55 27.47
C ILE A 68 26.69 16.71 26.29
N ALA A 69 27.98 16.89 26.55
CA ALA A 69 28.99 17.01 25.49
C ALA A 69 29.08 15.72 24.65
N LEU A 70 29.05 14.55 25.28
CA LEU A 70 29.06 13.26 24.60
C LEU A 70 27.81 13.11 23.72
N ALA A 71 26.64 13.43 24.25
CA ALA A 71 25.38 13.40 23.47
C ALA A 71 25.41 14.36 22.28
N ALA A 72 25.93 15.60 22.49
CA ALA A 72 26.09 16.59 21.43
C ALA A 72 27.03 16.16 20.30
N VAL A 73 28.01 15.30 20.60
CA VAL A 73 28.92 14.72 19.59
C VAL A 73 28.34 13.46 18.95
N LEU A 74 27.80 12.55 19.73
CA LEU A 74 27.34 11.24 19.21
C LEU A 74 26.05 11.34 18.40
N VAL A 75 25.08 12.18 18.81
CA VAL A 75 23.79 12.28 18.13
C VAL A 75 23.93 12.76 16.68
N PRO A 76 24.73 13.79 16.34
CA PRO A 76 24.94 14.19 14.96
C PRO A 76 25.54 13.10 14.07
N THR A 77 26.37 12.20 14.62
CA THR A 77 26.98 11.11 13.83
C THR A 77 25.98 10.04 13.44
N GLN A 78 24.77 10.05 14.02
CA GLN A 78 23.70 9.09 13.74
C GLN A 78 22.57 9.70 12.88
N LEU A 79 22.78 10.90 12.32
CA LEU A 79 21.74 11.64 11.61
C LEU A 79 21.13 10.91 10.41
N ASP A 80 21.90 10.04 9.79
CA ASP A 80 21.50 9.37 8.56
C ASP A 80 21.24 7.87 8.72
N VAL A 81 21.24 7.37 9.99
CA VAL A 81 21.10 5.93 10.27
C VAL A 81 19.80 5.36 9.72
N TYR A 82 18.69 6.11 9.81
CA TYR A 82 17.40 5.64 9.31
C TYR A 82 17.42 5.49 7.79
N HIS A 83 17.86 6.51 7.05
CA HIS A 83 17.99 6.47 5.59
C HIS A 83 18.97 5.38 5.15
N GLN A 84 20.15 5.32 5.76
CA GLN A 84 21.15 4.27 5.47
C GLN A 84 20.61 2.86 5.76
N ALA A 85 19.86 2.68 6.83
CA ALA A 85 19.24 1.40 7.16
C ALA A 85 18.21 1.00 6.10
N LEU A 86 17.31 1.90 5.72
CA LEU A 86 16.32 1.65 4.67
C LEU A 86 16.99 1.31 3.33
N THR A 87 17.95 2.11 2.90
CA THR A 87 18.69 1.89 1.65
C THR A 87 19.47 0.57 1.70
N THR A 88 20.14 0.27 2.82
CA THR A 88 20.87 -0.99 2.98
C THR A 88 19.95 -2.20 2.92
N ILE A 89 18.79 -2.15 3.58
CA ILE A 89 17.79 -3.23 3.55
C ILE A 89 17.28 -3.39 2.12
N SER A 90 16.94 -2.29 1.46
CA SER A 90 16.41 -2.29 0.10
C SER A 90 17.39 -2.88 -0.91
N VAL A 91 18.63 -2.42 -0.93
CA VAL A 91 19.67 -2.90 -1.86
C VAL A 91 20.06 -4.35 -1.57
N LYS A 92 20.16 -4.75 -0.31
CA LYS A 92 20.43 -6.17 0.03
C LYS A 92 19.30 -7.10 -0.42
N ARG A 93 18.06 -6.66 -0.30
CA ARG A 93 16.89 -7.44 -0.70
C ARG A 93 16.66 -7.44 -2.20
N TYR A 94 16.94 -6.30 -2.85
CA TYR A 94 16.74 -6.06 -4.28
C TYR A 94 18.01 -5.48 -4.89
N PRO A 95 19.02 -6.32 -5.20
CA PRO A 95 20.33 -5.86 -5.69
C PRO A 95 20.29 -5.06 -6.99
N HIS A 96 19.21 -5.17 -7.77
CA HIS A 96 18.99 -4.40 -8.99
C HIS A 96 18.59 -2.94 -8.74
N LEU A 97 18.22 -2.56 -7.51
CA LEU A 97 17.95 -1.18 -7.11
C LEU A 97 19.25 -0.48 -6.78
N SER A 98 19.94 0.03 -7.81
CA SER A 98 21.32 0.49 -7.68
C SER A 98 21.46 1.98 -7.40
N VAL A 99 20.51 2.79 -7.84
CA VAL A 99 20.60 4.25 -7.75
C VAL A 99 19.34 4.83 -7.12
N GLU A 100 19.48 5.41 -5.93
CA GLU A 100 18.42 6.23 -5.33
C GLU A 100 18.27 7.53 -6.10
N ARG A 101 17.06 7.87 -6.52
CA ARG A 101 16.72 9.08 -7.25
C ARG A 101 15.94 10.09 -6.43
N ALA A 102 15.13 9.63 -5.48
CA ALA A 102 14.43 10.48 -4.56
C ALA A 102 14.18 9.74 -3.25
N TYR A 103 14.21 10.49 -2.16
CA TYR A 103 13.89 10.05 -0.82
C TYR A 103 12.97 11.08 -0.18
N VAL A 104 11.77 10.67 0.20
CA VAL A 104 10.75 11.57 0.76
C VAL A 104 10.18 10.95 2.03
N GLU A 105 10.33 11.64 3.14
CA GLU A 105 9.71 11.28 4.41
C GLU A 105 8.37 12.01 4.55
N GLY A 106 7.31 11.25 4.78
CA GLY A 106 5.97 11.77 5.02
C GLY A 106 5.47 11.43 6.43
N PRO A 107 4.30 11.92 6.81
CA PRO A 107 3.70 11.67 8.12
C PRO A 107 3.24 10.21 8.30
N ASP A 108 3.00 9.50 7.21
CA ASP A 108 2.48 8.14 7.15
C ASP A 108 3.55 7.12 6.72
N SER A 109 4.46 7.53 5.86
CA SER A 109 5.44 6.60 5.26
C SER A 109 6.64 7.33 4.67
N THR A 110 7.74 6.59 4.50
CA THR A 110 8.91 7.01 3.74
C THR A 110 8.86 6.38 2.36
N VAL A 111 8.95 7.21 1.34
CA VAL A 111 8.92 6.81 -0.07
C VAL A 111 10.30 6.98 -0.67
N VAL A 112 10.82 5.93 -1.27
CA VAL A 112 12.10 5.96 -1.98
C VAL A 112 11.89 5.56 -3.44
N LEU A 113 12.37 6.38 -4.34
CA LEU A 113 12.41 6.08 -5.76
C LEU A 113 13.80 5.58 -6.13
N TYR A 114 13.87 4.39 -6.70
CA TYR A 114 15.09 3.80 -7.21
C TYR A 114 15.08 3.75 -8.74
N GLU A 115 16.24 3.91 -9.33
CA GLU A 115 16.51 3.53 -10.71
C GLU A 115 17.20 2.18 -10.71
N THR A 116 16.71 1.24 -11.52
CA THR A 116 17.32 -0.06 -11.70
C THR A 116 18.66 0.06 -12.42
N ASP A 117 19.53 -0.91 -12.22
CA ASP A 117 20.89 -0.95 -12.75
C ASP A 117 20.98 -0.48 -14.22
N GLY A 118 21.94 0.41 -14.45
CA GLY A 118 22.08 1.15 -15.70
C GLY A 118 22.52 0.34 -16.91
N THR A 119 22.22 -0.95 -17.01
CA THR A 119 22.44 -1.72 -18.24
C THR A 119 21.64 -1.11 -19.40
N PRO A 120 22.12 -1.20 -20.64
CA PRO A 120 21.37 -0.70 -21.79
C PRO A 120 19.94 -1.26 -21.90
N GLN A 121 19.74 -2.51 -21.47
CA GLN A 121 18.41 -3.12 -21.39
C GLN A 121 17.51 -2.46 -20.32
N ALA A 122 18.05 -2.19 -19.14
CA ALA A 122 17.30 -1.51 -18.07
C ALA A 122 16.94 -0.06 -18.42
N LYS A 123 17.78 0.63 -19.22
CA LYS A 123 17.49 2.00 -19.68
C LYS A 123 16.38 2.08 -20.71
N ALA A 124 16.14 1.01 -21.45
CA ALA A 124 15.06 0.90 -22.44
C ALA A 124 13.76 0.34 -21.83
N ASP A 125 13.82 -0.17 -20.61
CA ASP A 125 12.67 -0.78 -19.93
C ASP A 125 11.77 0.30 -19.33
N ALA A 126 10.48 0.22 -19.61
CA ALA A 126 9.43 1.02 -18.95
C ALA A 126 9.47 0.89 -17.42
N ASN A 127 10.05 -0.19 -16.91
CA ASN A 127 10.23 -0.51 -15.49
C ASN A 127 11.58 -0.05 -14.90
N ARG A 128 12.25 0.91 -15.56
CA ARG A 128 13.51 1.47 -15.08
C ARG A 128 13.41 2.06 -13.68
N PHE A 129 12.28 2.66 -13.34
CA PHE A 129 12.04 3.27 -12.04
C PHE A 129 11.13 2.41 -11.17
N ARG A 130 11.44 2.35 -9.90
CA ARG A 130 10.74 1.59 -8.87
C ARG A 130 10.48 2.43 -7.65
N ILE A 131 9.26 2.40 -7.13
CA ILE A 131 8.92 3.02 -5.85
C ILE A 131 8.92 1.95 -4.76
N GLN A 132 9.50 2.30 -3.62
CA GLN A 132 9.36 1.55 -2.37
C GLN A 132 8.73 2.44 -1.30
N VAL A 133 7.86 1.86 -0.50
CA VAL A 133 7.26 2.49 0.69
C VAL A 133 7.71 1.71 1.91
N ASN A 134 8.42 2.35 2.85
CA ASN A 134 8.95 1.74 4.08
C ASN A 134 9.75 0.45 3.84
N ALA A 135 10.62 0.43 2.81
CA ALA A 135 11.36 -0.75 2.36
C ALA A 135 10.48 -1.96 1.99
N SER A 136 9.22 -1.74 1.62
CA SER A 136 8.32 -2.78 1.07
C SER A 136 8.87 -3.35 -0.25
N PRO A 137 8.27 -4.41 -0.81
CA PRO A 137 8.56 -4.79 -2.19
C PRO A 137 8.37 -3.61 -3.14
N GLU A 138 9.27 -3.51 -4.12
CA GLU A 138 9.21 -2.42 -5.09
C GLU A 138 8.00 -2.55 -6.02
N VAL A 139 7.43 -1.40 -6.40
CA VAL A 139 6.38 -1.29 -7.41
C VAL A 139 6.97 -0.66 -8.67
N ALA A 140 6.90 -1.39 -9.77
CA ALA A 140 7.34 -0.93 -11.09
C ALA A 140 6.20 -0.24 -11.85
N PHE A 141 6.57 0.55 -12.88
CA PHE A 141 5.60 1.27 -13.71
C PHE A 141 4.70 0.35 -14.54
N ASP A 142 5.22 -0.77 -15.02
CA ASP A 142 4.49 -1.65 -15.93
C ASP A 142 4.54 -3.09 -15.46
N THR A 143 3.55 -3.47 -14.66
CA THR A 143 3.43 -4.83 -14.14
C THR A 143 2.08 -5.44 -14.51
N TYR A 144 2.12 -6.68 -14.92
CA TYR A 144 0.94 -7.43 -15.33
C TYR A 144 -0.12 -7.55 -14.23
N GLU A 145 0.31 -7.86 -13.00
CA GLU A 145 -0.59 -8.01 -11.87
C GLU A 145 -1.41 -6.75 -11.60
N THR A 146 -0.75 -5.59 -11.58
CA THR A 146 -1.45 -4.33 -11.29
C THR A 146 -2.40 -3.91 -12.40
N LYS A 147 -2.13 -4.31 -13.64
CA LYS A 147 -3.09 -4.15 -14.75
C LYS A 147 -4.31 -5.06 -14.58
N LEU A 148 -4.10 -6.31 -14.15
CA LEU A 148 -5.20 -7.24 -13.89
C LEU A 148 -6.14 -6.75 -12.77
N MET A 149 -5.64 -6.01 -11.78
CA MET A 149 -6.48 -5.40 -10.74
C MET A 149 -7.56 -4.47 -11.30
N ALA A 150 -7.35 -3.89 -12.48
CA ALA A 150 -8.37 -3.11 -13.18
C ALA A 150 -9.13 -3.93 -14.20
N HIS A 151 -8.43 -4.66 -15.06
CA HIS A 151 -9.07 -5.33 -16.19
C HIS A 151 -9.98 -6.49 -15.77
N LEU A 152 -9.61 -7.31 -14.77
CA LEU A 152 -10.43 -8.44 -14.32
C LEU A 152 -11.80 -7.99 -13.81
N PRO A 153 -11.92 -7.09 -12.82
CA PRO A 153 -13.24 -6.67 -12.35
C PRO A 153 -14.03 -5.93 -13.43
N LEU A 154 -13.39 -5.09 -14.27
CA LEU A 154 -14.09 -4.35 -15.34
C LEU A 154 -14.60 -5.26 -16.48
N LEU A 155 -14.02 -6.43 -16.68
CA LEU A 155 -14.54 -7.44 -17.58
C LEU A 155 -15.82 -8.09 -17.05
N ALA A 156 -15.96 -8.19 -15.74
CA ALA A 156 -17.12 -8.79 -15.10
C ALA A 156 -18.31 -7.84 -14.99
N VAL A 157 -18.09 -6.52 -15.12
CA VAL A 157 -19.16 -5.51 -15.14
C VAL A 157 -19.64 -5.26 -16.58
N PRO A 158 -20.94 -5.41 -16.86
CA PRO A 158 -21.45 -5.28 -18.23
C PRO A 158 -21.23 -3.91 -18.87
N ASP A 159 -21.53 -2.82 -18.13
CA ASP A 159 -21.45 -1.43 -18.62
C ASP A 159 -20.89 -0.49 -17.56
N PRO A 160 -19.58 -0.60 -17.23
CA PRO A 160 -18.98 0.22 -16.20
C PRO A 160 -18.92 1.69 -16.60
N LYS A 161 -19.17 2.60 -15.65
CA LYS A 161 -19.13 4.05 -15.83
C LYS A 161 -18.09 4.70 -14.91
N ARG A 162 -17.90 4.15 -13.71
CA ARG A 162 -17.04 4.74 -12.69
C ARG A 162 -16.27 3.70 -11.90
N ALA A 163 -14.98 3.95 -11.71
CA ALA A 163 -14.11 3.11 -10.91
C ALA A 163 -13.42 3.90 -9.80
N LEU A 164 -13.06 3.19 -8.72
CA LEU A 164 -12.20 3.68 -7.66
C LEU A 164 -11.01 2.75 -7.50
N VAL A 165 -9.83 3.33 -7.46
CA VAL A 165 -8.58 2.66 -7.10
C VAL A 165 -8.12 3.20 -5.75
N ILE A 166 -7.77 2.34 -4.82
CA ILE A 166 -7.18 2.72 -3.54
C ILE A 166 -5.73 2.27 -3.53
N CYS A 167 -4.84 3.21 -3.23
CA CYS A 167 -3.40 3.20 -3.44
C CYS A 167 -3.00 3.40 -4.91
N PHE A 168 -2.12 4.38 -5.11
CA PHE A 168 -1.71 4.79 -6.47
C PHE A 168 -0.52 3.98 -7.00
N GLY A 169 0.45 3.70 -6.13
CA GLY A 169 1.71 3.06 -6.52
C GLY A 169 2.42 3.82 -7.65
N MET A 170 2.68 3.16 -8.77
CA MET A 170 3.19 3.80 -10.00
C MET A 170 2.07 4.19 -10.99
N GLY A 171 0.81 4.10 -10.57
CA GLY A 171 -0.35 4.49 -11.37
C GLY A 171 -0.81 3.45 -12.40
N ASN A 172 -0.34 2.22 -12.32
CA ASN A 172 -0.67 1.17 -13.29
C ASN A 172 -2.17 0.84 -13.29
N THR A 173 -2.71 0.46 -12.14
CA THR A 173 -4.11 0.09 -11.95
C THR A 173 -5.04 1.24 -12.36
N PHE A 174 -4.70 2.47 -11.94
CA PHE A 174 -5.42 3.68 -12.29
C PHE A 174 -5.42 3.92 -13.81
N ARG A 175 -4.24 3.87 -14.45
CA ARG A 175 -4.09 4.01 -15.91
C ARG A 175 -4.84 2.93 -16.66
N SER A 176 -4.73 1.67 -16.23
CA SER A 176 -5.42 0.54 -16.86
C SER A 176 -6.95 0.71 -16.80
N ALA A 177 -7.50 1.17 -15.67
CA ALA A 177 -8.91 1.48 -15.56
C ALA A 177 -9.36 2.59 -16.53
N LEU A 178 -8.55 3.65 -16.69
CA LEU A 178 -8.81 4.75 -17.64
C LEU A 178 -8.87 4.28 -19.10
N THR A 179 -8.19 3.18 -19.46
CA THR A 179 -8.24 2.65 -20.84
C THR A 179 -9.62 2.17 -21.24
N HIS A 180 -10.49 1.82 -20.30
CA HIS A 180 -11.89 1.47 -20.54
C HIS A 180 -12.78 2.67 -20.84
N GLY A 181 -12.26 3.90 -20.82
CA GLY A 181 -13.00 5.12 -21.17
C GLY A 181 -14.02 5.53 -20.12
N ILE A 182 -13.88 5.14 -18.88
CA ILE A 182 -14.74 5.44 -17.73
C ILE A 182 -14.13 6.49 -16.81
N ASP A 183 -14.93 7.09 -15.93
CA ASP A 183 -14.43 7.98 -14.88
C ASP A 183 -13.68 7.16 -13.81
N VAL A 184 -12.47 7.58 -13.43
CA VAL A 184 -11.66 6.87 -12.44
C VAL A 184 -11.18 7.82 -11.37
N ASP A 185 -11.57 7.55 -10.14
CA ASP A 185 -10.97 8.16 -8.96
C ASP A 185 -9.83 7.26 -8.44
N VAL A 186 -8.75 7.88 -7.97
CA VAL A 186 -7.75 7.16 -7.18
C VAL A 186 -7.47 7.92 -5.89
N ALA A 187 -7.48 7.21 -4.77
CA ALA A 187 -7.13 7.73 -3.45
C ALA A 187 -5.80 7.15 -2.97
N ASP A 188 -4.86 8.03 -2.61
CA ASP A 188 -3.61 7.63 -1.96
C ASP A 188 -3.35 8.53 -0.76
N ILE A 189 -2.91 7.96 0.34
CA ILE A 189 -2.64 8.69 1.57
C ILE A 189 -1.36 9.54 1.44
N ASN A 190 -0.38 9.08 0.64
CA ASN A 190 0.91 9.74 0.48
C ASN A 190 1.00 10.54 -0.81
N GLY A 191 0.93 11.87 -0.69
CA GLY A 191 1.00 12.79 -1.83
C GLY A 191 2.32 12.78 -2.62
N ALA A 192 3.41 12.26 -2.05
CA ALA A 192 4.69 12.16 -2.75
C ALA A 192 4.66 11.10 -3.85
N ILE A 193 3.89 10.02 -3.65
CA ILE A 193 3.84 8.89 -4.59
C ILE A 193 3.38 9.32 -5.99
N PRO A 194 2.22 9.96 -6.18
CA PRO A 194 1.81 10.44 -7.51
C PRO A 194 2.77 11.45 -8.12
N GLY A 195 3.36 12.31 -7.28
CA GLY A 195 4.36 13.31 -7.72
C GLY A 195 5.60 12.66 -8.32
N LEU A 196 6.18 11.70 -7.62
CA LEU A 196 7.35 10.95 -8.09
C LEU A 196 7.02 10.11 -9.33
N ALA A 197 5.88 9.43 -9.33
CA ALA A 197 5.43 8.66 -10.48
C ALA A 197 5.28 9.55 -11.73
N LYS A 198 4.71 10.75 -11.61
CA LYS A 198 4.53 11.69 -12.72
C LYS A 198 5.85 12.09 -13.39
N ILE A 199 6.89 12.31 -12.59
CA ILE A 199 8.20 12.75 -13.11
C ILE A 199 8.94 11.60 -13.83
N HIS A 200 8.71 10.37 -13.41
CA HIS A 200 9.54 9.22 -13.80
C HIS A 200 8.82 8.19 -14.67
N GLN A 201 7.55 8.41 -15.02
CA GLN A 201 6.85 7.60 -16.01
C GLN A 201 7.35 7.89 -17.44
N PRO A 202 7.42 6.89 -18.32
CA PRO A 202 7.81 7.10 -19.72
C PRO A 202 6.85 8.05 -20.46
N ASP A 203 5.56 7.94 -20.24
CA ASP A 203 4.53 8.83 -20.77
C ASP A 203 3.52 9.20 -19.67
N PRO A 204 3.78 10.29 -18.91
CA PRO A 204 2.88 10.73 -17.87
C PRO A 204 1.52 11.21 -18.38
N SER A 205 1.39 11.58 -19.66
CA SER A 205 0.13 12.07 -20.22
C SER A 205 -0.99 11.03 -20.18
N ARG A 206 -0.64 9.75 -20.31
CA ARG A 206 -1.59 8.62 -20.27
C ARG A 206 -2.19 8.39 -18.87
N THR A 207 -1.48 8.80 -17.84
CA THR A 207 -1.92 8.65 -16.44
C THR A 207 -2.49 9.95 -15.89
N PHE A 208 -1.82 11.09 -16.14
CA PHE A 208 -2.13 12.38 -15.52
C PHE A 208 -2.83 13.36 -16.48
N GLY A 209 -2.92 13.05 -17.77
CA GLY A 209 -3.54 13.90 -18.79
C GLY A 209 -4.96 13.47 -19.18
N ASP A 210 -5.45 12.32 -18.73
CA ASP A 210 -6.81 11.87 -19.05
C ASP A 210 -7.83 12.66 -18.21
N PRO A 211 -8.77 13.38 -18.83
CA PRO A 211 -9.75 14.21 -18.12
C PRO A 211 -10.74 13.40 -17.28
N LYS A 212 -10.82 12.09 -17.48
CA LYS A 212 -11.64 11.17 -16.70
C LYS A 212 -10.94 10.66 -15.43
N GLY A 213 -9.66 10.95 -15.28
CA GLY A 213 -8.86 10.56 -14.11
C GLY A 213 -8.83 11.65 -13.05
N ARG A 214 -9.09 11.28 -11.79
CA ARG A 214 -8.96 12.17 -10.64
C ARG A 214 -8.11 11.54 -9.56
N ILE A 215 -7.01 12.20 -9.19
CA ILE A 215 -6.12 11.78 -8.11
C ILE A 215 -6.45 12.59 -6.87
N VAL A 216 -6.72 11.90 -5.75
CA VAL A 216 -7.09 12.50 -4.47
C VAL A 216 -6.11 12.04 -3.39
N ILE A 217 -5.46 13.01 -2.73
CA ILE A 217 -4.60 12.70 -1.59
C ILE A 217 -5.50 12.62 -0.36
N ASN A 218 -5.81 11.39 0.03
CA ASN A 218 -6.65 11.09 1.19
C ASN A 218 -6.44 9.62 1.59
N ASP A 219 -6.71 9.30 2.85
CA ASP A 219 -6.87 7.92 3.29
C ASP A 219 -8.01 7.24 2.52
N GLY A 220 -7.76 6.05 1.98
CA GLY A 220 -8.71 5.34 1.12
C GLY A 220 -10.02 4.99 1.83
N ARG A 221 -9.97 4.67 3.12
CA ARG A 221 -11.16 4.40 3.94
C ARG A 221 -11.98 5.67 4.18
N ASN A 222 -11.32 6.77 4.53
CA ASN A 222 -11.98 8.07 4.68
C ASN A 222 -12.57 8.55 3.36
N PHE A 223 -11.87 8.34 2.25
CA PHE A 223 -12.39 8.66 0.94
C PHE A 223 -13.68 7.90 0.64
N LEU A 224 -13.72 6.58 0.87
CA LEU A 224 -14.93 5.77 0.71
C LEU A 224 -16.08 6.22 1.61
N LEU A 225 -15.80 6.55 2.88
CA LEU A 225 -16.82 7.05 3.82
C LEU A 225 -17.51 8.31 3.29
N LEU A 226 -16.75 9.21 2.69
CA LEU A 226 -17.20 10.52 2.21
C LEU A 226 -17.60 10.52 0.72
N ALA A 227 -17.36 9.44 -0.02
CA ALA A 227 -17.60 9.38 -1.44
C ALA A 227 -19.07 9.67 -1.78
N PRO A 228 -19.36 10.66 -2.65
CA PRO A 228 -20.72 11.04 -2.99
C PRO A 228 -21.36 10.08 -4.02
N HIS A 229 -20.57 9.21 -4.64
CA HIS A 229 -20.97 8.33 -5.70
C HIS A 229 -20.84 6.86 -5.33
N ARG A 230 -21.53 6.02 -6.09
CA ARG A 230 -21.27 4.57 -6.14
C ARG A 230 -20.37 4.28 -7.33
N TYR A 231 -19.64 3.17 -7.24
CA TYR A 231 -18.66 2.73 -8.22
C TYR A 231 -19.07 1.37 -8.79
N ASP A 232 -18.78 1.17 -10.06
CA ASP A 232 -18.95 -0.13 -10.72
C ASP A 232 -17.76 -1.06 -10.47
N MET A 233 -16.61 -0.47 -10.14
CA MET A 233 -15.42 -1.18 -9.69
C MET A 233 -14.79 -0.42 -8.53
N ILE A 234 -14.42 -1.14 -7.47
CA ILE A 234 -13.51 -0.66 -6.42
C ILE A 234 -12.39 -1.67 -6.28
N THR A 235 -11.15 -1.24 -6.49
CA THR A 235 -9.97 -2.09 -6.30
C THR A 235 -9.02 -1.52 -5.27
N ILE A 236 -8.36 -2.40 -4.51
CA ILE A 236 -7.32 -2.02 -3.56
C ILE A 236 -5.99 -2.65 -3.98
N ASP A 237 -4.96 -1.81 -4.10
CA ASP A 237 -3.57 -2.17 -4.42
C ASP A 237 -2.65 -1.82 -3.23
N PRO A 238 -2.82 -2.48 -2.08
CA PRO A 238 -2.07 -2.13 -0.88
C PRO A 238 -0.63 -2.60 -0.97
N ALA A 239 0.27 -1.87 -0.32
CA ALA A 239 1.61 -2.39 -0.07
C ALA A 239 1.52 -3.74 0.67
N PRO A 240 2.41 -4.71 0.39
CA PRO A 240 2.33 -6.04 1.00
C PRO A 240 2.29 -6.02 2.52
N PRO A 241 1.47 -6.89 3.16
CA PRO A 241 1.11 -6.82 4.58
C PRO A 241 2.27 -6.86 5.58
N VAL A 242 3.37 -7.50 5.21
CA VAL A 242 4.46 -7.83 6.15
C VAL A 242 5.22 -6.58 6.62
N TRP A 243 5.10 -5.46 5.93
CA TRP A 243 5.98 -4.30 6.10
C TRP A 243 5.25 -2.98 6.32
N THR A 244 3.92 -2.96 6.19
CA THR A 244 3.14 -1.72 6.23
C THR A 244 2.24 -1.70 7.45
N VAL A 245 2.41 -0.68 8.29
CA VAL A 245 1.50 -0.39 9.41
C VAL A 245 0.20 0.20 8.85
N GLY A 246 -0.92 -0.15 9.46
CA GLY A 246 -2.24 0.35 9.05
C GLY A 246 -2.92 -0.46 7.95
N LEU A 247 -2.29 -1.54 7.47
CA LEU A 247 -2.87 -2.39 6.42
C LEU A 247 -4.15 -3.09 6.90
N GLY A 248 -4.24 -3.44 8.18
CA GLY A 248 -5.45 -3.99 8.79
C GLY A 248 -6.68 -3.12 8.56
N ASN A 249 -6.51 -1.80 8.52
CA ASN A 249 -7.60 -0.84 8.32
C ASN A 249 -8.23 -0.90 6.91
N ILE A 250 -7.50 -1.37 5.91
CA ILE A 250 -7.97 -1.49 4.51
C ILE A 250 -8.13 -2.94 4.06
N GLN A 251 -8.07 -3.88 5.00
CA GLN A 251 -8.32 -5.31 4.76
C GLN A 251 -9.28 -5.94 5.80
N SER A 252 -9.85 -5.14 6.68
CA SER A 252 -10.83 -5.61 7.66
C SER A 252 -12.21 -5.86 7.03
N LYS A 253 -13.02 -6.66 7.69
CA LYS A 253 -14.42 -6.88 7.32
C LYS A 253 -15.19 -5.56 7.22
N GLU A 254 -14.95 -4.63 8.13
CA GLU A 254 -15.60 -3.32 8.17
C GLU A 254 -15.21 -2.47 6.95
N PHE A 255 -13.96 -2.54 6.52
CA PHE A 255 -13.52 -1.89 5.30
C PHE A 255 -14.16 -2.51 4.04
N TYR A 256 -14.18 -3.82 3.94
CA TYR A 256 -14.85 -4.50 2.83
C TYR A 256 -16.36 -4.25 2.82
N GLN A 257 -17.00 -4.09 3.98
CA GLN A 257 -18.41 -3.67 4.07
C GLN A 257 -18.58 -2.27 3.47
N LEU A 258 -17.68 -1.34 3.78
CA LEU A 258 -17.68 -0.01 3.22
C LEU A 258 -17.50 -0.01 1.69
N MET A 259 -16.62 -0.88 1.16
CA MET A 259 -16.52 -1.08 -0.30
C MET A 259 -17.84 -1.56 -0.88
N SER A 260 -18.48 -2.58 -0.27
CA SER A 260 -19.75 -3.12 -0.71
C SER A 260 -20.86 -2.07 -0.72
N ASP A 261 -20.92 -1.20 0.30
CA ASP A 261 -21.91 -0.12 0.41
C ASP A 261 -21.72 0.95 -0.68
N ARG A 262 -20.51 1.09 -1.20
CA ARG A 262 -20.17 2.06 -2.27
C ARG A 262 -20.16 1.46 -3.67
N LEU A 263 -20.38 0.17 -3.81
CA LEU A 263 -20.59 -0.46 -5.13
C LEU A 263 -22.01 -0.21 -5.62
N THR A 264 -22.17 -0.14 -6.94
CA THR A 264 -23.44 -0.30 -7.63
C THR A 264 -23.97 -1.73 -7.44
N ASP A 265 -25.20 -2.00 -7.83
CA ASP A 265 -25.81 -3.32 -7.57
C ASP A 265 -25.10 -4.47 -8.29
N GLU A 266 -24.56 -4.22 -9.47
CA GLU A 266 -23.75 -5.16 -10.26
C GLU A 266 -22.24 -4.87 -10.15
N GLY A 267 -21.85 -3.95 -9.26
CA GLY A 267 -20.46 -3.56 -9.06
C GLY A 267 -19.59 -4.67 -8.47
N VAL A 268 -18.33 -4.64 -8.84
CA VAL A 268 -17.33 -5.63 -8.43
C VAL A 268 -16.22 -4.98 -7.61
N ALA A 269 -15.99 -5.50 -6.41
CA ALA A 269 -14.80 -5.23 -5.63
C ALA A 269 -13.66 -6.14 -6.08
N GLU A 270 -12.45 -5.62 -6.07
CA GLU A 270 -11.24 -6.42 -6.22
C GLU A 270 -10.29 -6.15 -5.06
N ALA A 271 -9.71 -7.19 -4.51
CA ALA A 271 -8.65 -7.11 -3.52
C ALA A 271 -7.47 -7.99 -3.95
N TRP A 272 -6.31 -7.35 -4.12
CA TRP A 272 -5.08 -8.10 -4.32
C TRP A 272 -4.55 -8.58 -2.97
N MET A 273 -4.45 -9.92 -2.81
CA MET A 273 -4.09 -10.56 -1.55
C MET A 273 -2.82 -11.37 -1.70
N VAL A 274 -1.79 -11.01 -0.92
CA VAL A 274 -0.52 -11.77 -0.91
C VAL A 274 -0.66 -13.05 -0.11
N ALA A 275 -0.25 -14.15 -0.70
CA ALA A 275 -0.26 -15.48 -0.09
C ALA A 275 0.92 -15.74 0.87
N GLY A 276 1.56 -14.69 1.40
CA GLY A 276 2.85 -14.81 2.10
C GLY A 276 2.79 -15.50 3.45
N ILE A 277 1.68 -15.41 4.17
CA ILE A 277 1.52 -16.05 5.47
C ILE A 277 0.11 -16.64 5.53
N LYS A 278 0.06 -17.96 5.69
CA LYS A 278 -1.19 -18.73 5.60
C LYS A 278 -2.32 -18.14 6.45
N GLY A 279 -2.10 -17.96 7.75
CA GLY A 279 -3.15 -17.51 8.64
C GLY A 279 -3.66 -16.09 8.37
N ASP A 280 -2.83 -15.19 7.76
CA ASP A 280 -3.23 -13.83 7.40
C ASP A 280 -4.05 -13.81 6.14
N PHE A 281 -3.56 -14.54 5.13
CA PHE A 281 -4.30 -14.69 3.90
C PHE A 281 -5.70 -15.25 4.18
N GLU A 282 -5.79 -16.33 4.98
CA GLU A 282 -7.06 -16.93 5.35
C GLU A 282 -7.96 -15.95 6.10
N ALA A 283 -7.45 -15.19 7.09
CA ALA A 283 -8.24 -14.23 7.85
C ALA A 283 -8.70 -13.04 7.00
N THR A 284 -7.86 -12.56 6.09
CA THR A 284 -8.20 -11.48 5.14
C THR A 284 -9.25 -11.96 4.14
N LEU A 285 -9.07 -13.17 3.58
CA LEU A 285 -10.05 -13.77 2.69
C LEU A 285 -11.38 -14.04 3.39
N ALA A 286 -11.35 -14.45 4.68
CA ALA A 286 -12.55 -14.62 5.50
C ALA A 286 -13.28 -13.29 5.73
N ALA A 287 -12.55 -12.20 5.95
CA ALA A 287 -13.13 -10.86 6.07
C ALA A 287 -13.84 -10.43 4.77
N PHE A 288 -13.21 -10.66 3.63
CA PHE A 288 -13.78 -10.37 2.31
C PHE A 288 -15.03 -11.22 2.05
N ARG A 289 -14.92 -12.55 2.26
CA ARG A 289 -16.02 -13.49 2.04
C ARG A 289 -17.22 -13.25 2.96
N ALA A 290 -16.99 -12.77 4.18
CA ALA A 290 -18.06 -12.43 5.12
C ALA A 290 -18.94 -11.26 4.62
N VAL A 291 -18.46 -10.46 3.68
CA VAL A 291 -19.16 -9.31 3.10
C VAL A 291 -19.73 -9.61 1.74
N PHE A 292 -18.98 -10.27 0.88
CA PHE A 292 -19.38 -10.54 -0.50
C PHE A 292 -19.95 -11.95 -0.64
N PRO A 293 -21.26 -12.09 -0.99
CA PRO A 293 -21.88 -13.40 -1.19
C PRO A 293 -21.33 -14.15 -2.42
N HIS A 294 -20.86 -13.43 -3.43
CA HIS A 294 -20.26 -13.99 -4.63
C HIS A 294 -18.79 -13.63 -4.69
N VAL A 295 -17.91 -14.62 -4.76
CA VAL A 295 -16.46 -14.46 -4.76
C VAL A 295 -15.84 -15.33 -5.84
N LEU A 296 -14.94 -14.75 -6.62
CA LEU A 296 -14.08 -15.48 -7.55
C LEU A 296 -12.61 -15.20 -7.22
N VAL A 297 -11.78 -16.21 -7.29
CA VAL A 297 -10.35 -16.12 -7.00
C VAL A 297 -9.55 -16.45 -8.25
N PHE A 298 -8.59 -15.57 -8.57
CA PHE A 298 -7.67 -15.74 -9.69
C PHE A 298 -6.22 -15.68 -9.19
N TRP A 299 -5.33 -16.43 -9.83
CA TRP A 299 -3.89 -16.33 -9.60
C TRP A 299 -3.34 -14.99 -10.05
N GLY A 300 -2.54 -14.37 -9.19
CA GLY A 300 -1.58 -13.35 -9.58
C GLY A 300 -0.29 -14.01 -10.02
N ALA A 301 0.09 -13.88 -11.29
CA ALA A 301 1.07 -14.74 -11.93
C ALA A 301 2.50 -14.64 -11.37
N LYS A 302 2.89 -13.55 -10.67
CA LYS A 302 4.30 -13.26 -10.38
C LYS A 302 4.66 -13.26 -8.88
N TYR A 303 3.74 -12.87 -7.99
CA TYR A 303 4.09 -12.54 -6.60
C TYR A 303 3.50 -13.48 -5.55
N HIS A 304 3.10 -14.70 -5.90
CA HIS A 304 2.35 -15.57 -4.99
C HIS A 304 1.19 -14.82 -4.31
N ALA A 305 0.41 -14.14 -5.14
CA ALA A 305 -0.73 -13.36 -4.73
C ALA A 305 -1.98 -13.80 -5.50
N PHE A 306 -3.14 -13.35 -5.04
CA PHE A 306 -4.41 -13.65 -5.66
C PHE A 306 -5.18 -12.37 -5.91
N HIS A 307 -5.86 -12.31 -7.06
CA HIS A 307 -6.93 -11.34 -7.32
C HIS A 307 -8.23 -11.94 -6.81
N VAL A 308 -8.82 -11.34 -5.80
CA VAL A 308 -10.08 -11.79 -5.21
C VAL A 308 -11.17 -10.82 -5.61
N LEU A 309 -12.08 -11.27 -6.46
CA LEU A 309 -13.25 -10.50 -6.88
C LEU A 309 -14.42 -10.79 -5.95
N GLY A 310 -15.19 -9.76 -5.61
CA GLY A 310 -16.38 -9.87 -4.77
C GLY A 310 -17.52 -8.99 -5.25
N SER A 311 -18.74 -9.49 -5.19
CA SER A 311 -19.94 -8.71 -5.55
C SER A 311 -21.16 -9.16 -4.74
N ARG A 312 -22.17 -8.28 -4.68
CA ARG A 312 -23.50 -8.62 -4.15
C ARG A 312 -24.33 -9.44 -5.15
N ALA A 313 -24.08 -9.22 -6.44
CA ALA A 313 -24.67 -10.00 -7.53
C ALA A 313 -23.73 -11.10 -8.05
N PRO A 314 -24.23 -12.15 -8.67
CA PRO A 314 -23.40 -13.19 -9.27
C PRO A 314 -22.40 -12.62 -10.29
N ILE A 315 -21.12 -12.88 -10.10
CA ILE A 315 -20.05 -12.43 -10.99
C ILE A 315 -20.02 -13.36 -12.22
N ARG A 316 -20.11 -12.78 -13.42
CA ARG A 316 -20.11 -13.54 -14.67
C ARG A 316 -19.18 -12.90 -15.69
N PHE A 317 -18.38 -13.74 -16.35
CA PHE A 317 -17.59 -13.30 -17.49
C PHE A 317 -18.31 -13.71 -18.78
N SER A 318 -18.62 -12.72 -19.63
CA SER A 318 -19.26 -12.94 -20.92
C SER A 318 -18.23 -12.92 -22.04
N LYS A 319 -18.33 -13.90 -22.95
CA LYS A 319 -17.51 -13.94 -24.18
C LYS A 319 -17.71 -12.71 -25.03
N ALA A 320 -18.96 -12.25 -25.15
CA ALA A 320 -19.30 -11.04 -25.88
C ALA A 320 -18.62 -9.81 -25.26
N ARG A 321 -18.66 -9.67 -23.92
CA ARG A 321 -18.01 -8.57 -23.19
C ARG A 321 -16.48 -8.63 -23.33
N LEU A 322 -15.90 -9.82 -23.20
CA LEU A 322 -14.46 -10.01 -23.40
C LEU A 322 -14.03 -9.57 -24.81
N ALA A 323 -14.74 -10.01 -25.84
CA ALA A 323 -14.47 -9.61 -27.21
C ALA A 323 -14.61 -8.08 -27.43
N GLN A 324 -15.66 -7.48 -26.85
CA GLN A 324 -15.87 -6.03 -26.90
C GLN A 324 -14.71 -5.26 -26.26
N VAL A 325 -14.28 -5.65 -25.06
CA VAL A 325 -13.18 -4.97 -24.34
C VAL A 325 -11.86 -5.14 -25.08
N LEU A 326 -11.57 -6.35 -25.57
CA LEU A 326 -10.35 -6.63 -26.33
C LEU A 326 -10.34 -6.02 -27.74
N SER A 327 -11.47 -5.54 -28.25
CA SER A 327 -11.50 -4.73 -29.48
C SER A 327 -11.11 -3.25 -29.26
N GLN A 328 -10.98 -2.81 -28.01
CA GLN A 328 -10.61 -1.43 -27.69
C GLN A 328 -9.08 -1.23 -27.81
N PRO A 329 -8.60 -0.34 -28.71
CA PRO A 329 -7.16 -0.16 -28.93
C PRO A 329 -6.39 0.22 -27.66
N ARG A 330 -6.94 1.11 -26.81
CA ARG A 330 -6.30 1.56 -25.57
C ARG A 330 -6.07 0.41 -24.57
N VAL A 331 -7.05 -0.50 -24.46
CA VAL A 331 -6.96 -1.68 -23.59
C VAL A 331 -5.90 -2.64 -24.12
N MET A 332 -5.91 -2.90 -25.44
CA MET A 332 -4.93 -3.81 -26.05
C MET A 332 -3.51 -3.27 -25.99
N GLU A 333 -3.34 -1.97 -26.17
CA GLU A 333 -2.04 -1.32 -26.00
C GLU A 333 -1.53 -1.45 -24.56
N ASP A 334 -2.37 -1.16 -23.57
CA ASP A 334 -2.01 -1.28 -22.15
C ASP A 334 -1.62 -2.71 -21.76
N LEU A 335 -2.38 -3.72 -22.18
CA LEU A 335 -2.08 -5.13 -21.96
C LEU A 335 -0.80 -5.56 -22.70
N GLY A 336 -0.58 -5.07 -23.92
CA GLY A 336 0.59 -5.40 -24.75
C GLY A 336 1.91 -4.93 -24.15
N GLU A 337 1.94 -3.78 -23.49
CA GLU A 337 3.11 -3.24 -22.82
C GLU A 337 3.66 -4.17 -21.73
N ALA A 338 2.79 -4.85 -20.99
CA ALA A 338 3.19 -5.81 -19.95
C ALA A 338 3.63 -7.17 -20.51
N GLY A 339 3.75 -7.32 -21.82
CA GLY A 339 4.09 -8.60 -22.46
C GLY A 339 2.95 -9.61 -22.44
N VAL A 340 1.75 -9.19 -22.11
CA VAL A 340 0.54 -10.00 -22.16
C VAL A 340 0.06 -10.03 -23.60
N LYS A 341 0.39 -11.08 -24.32
CA LYS A 341 0.01 -11.22 -25.74
C LYS A 341 -1.51 -11.25 -25.98
N SER A 342 -2.31 -11.60 -24.98
CA SER A 342 -3.77 -11.40 -24.98
C SER A 342 -4.37 -11.78 -23.61
N LEU A 343 -5.25 -10.95 -23.07
CA LEU A 343 -6.25 -11.40 -22.13
C LEU A 343 -7.25 -12.22 -23.00
N SER A 344 -7.38 -13.52 -22.75
CA SER A 344 -8.18 -14.42 -23.57
C SER A 344 -9.02 -15.33 -22.67
N GLU A 345 -10.03 -15.97 -23.23
CA GLU A 345 -10.80 -17.02 -22.53
C GLU A 345 -9.83 -18.02 -21.86
N THR A 346 -8.89 -18.55 -22.62
CA THR A 346 -7.88 -19.50 -22.12
C THR A 346 -7.03 -18.95 -20.98
N LEU A 347 -6.67 -17.65 -21.02
CA LEU A 347 -5.90 -17.06 -19.94
C LEU A 347 -6.75 -16.88 -18.68
N LEU A 348 -8.00 -16.40 -18.82
CA LEU A 348 -8.93 -16.30 -17.69
C LEU A 348 -9.17 -17.65 -17.04
N GLU A 349 -9.41 -18.72 -17.82
CA GLU A 349 -9.56 -20.10 -17.32
C GLU A 349 -8.29 -20.59 -16.61
N LYS A 350 -7.12 -20.24 -17.13
CA LYS A 350 -5.83 -20.65 -16.56
C LYS A 350 -5.52 -19.92 -15.24
N LEU A 351 -5.91 -18.66 -15.12
CA LEU A 351 -5.70 -17.87 -13.90
C LEU A 351 -6.75 -18.19 -12.83
N TYR A 352 -7.92 -18.64 -13.22
CA TYR A 352 -9.00 -18.93 -12.31
C TYR A 352 -8.65 -20.08 -11.35
N VAL A 353 -8.98 -19.89 -10.08
CA VAL A 353 -8.73 -20.85 -9.00
C VAL A 353 -10.03 -21.47 -8.51
N THR A 354 -10.96 -20.65 -8.02
CA THR A 354 -12.18 -21.14 -7.36
C THR A 354 -13.24 -20.05 -7.19
N ASP A 355 -14.44 -20.49 -6.85
CA ASP A 355 -15.60 -19.67 -6.48
C ASP A 355 -15.79 -19.61 -4.95
N GLU A 356 -16.90 -18.99 -4.53
CA GLU A 356 -17.30 -18.89 -3.12
C GLU A 356 -17.42 -20.26 -2.42
N ARG A 357 -17.76 -21.34 -3.13
CA ARG A 357 -17.90 -22.67 -2.52
C ARG A 357 -16.54 -23.24 -2.13
N GLY A 358 -15.54 -23.09 -3.00
CA GLY A 358 -14.18 -23.48 -2.66
C GLY A 358 -13.58 -22.61 -1.56
N VAL A 359 -13.87 -21.30 -1.57
CA VAL A 359 -13.50 -20.37 -0.50
C VAL A 359 -14.14 -20.78 0.82
N ASP A 360 -15.44 -21.09 0.86
CA ASP A 360 -16.15 -21.53 2.07
C ASP A 360 -15.58 -22.85 2.62
N SER A 361 -15.17 -23.76 1.73
CA SER A 361 -14.51 -25.01 2.15
C SER A 361 -13.16 -24.76 2.82
N LEU A 362 -12.38 -23.82 2.28
CA LEU A 362 -11.07 -23.43 2.81
C LEU A 362 -11.17 -22.74 4.18
N LEU A 363 -12.18 -21.89 4.35
CA LEU A 363 -12.30 -21.00 5.50
C LEU A 363 -13.03 -21.59 6.70
N LYS A 364 -13.31 -22.90 6.72
CA LYS A 364 -13.95 -23.57 7.87
C LYS A 364 -13.18 -23.33 9.16
N GLY A 365 -13.82 -22.65 10.13
CA GLY A 365 -13.20 -22.34 11.41
C GLY A 365 -12.18 -21.18 11.40
N VAL A 366 -12.09 -20.46 10.31
CA VAL A 366 -11.23 -19.27 10.22
C VAL A 366 -12.02 -18.02 10.64
N GLU A 367 -11.47 -17.30 11.61
CA GLU A 367 -12.02 -16.02 12.05
C GLU A 367 -11.62 -14.88 11.10
N PRO A 368 -12.57 -14.03 10.71
CA PRO A 368 -12.27 -12.90 9.83
C PRO A 368 -11.38 -11.85 10.50
N LEU A 369 -10.57 -11.15 9.71
CA LEU A 369 -9.90 -9.94 10.12
C LEU A 369 -10.95 -8.84 10.34
N THR A 370 -10.91 -8.20 11.51
CA THR A 370 -11.81 -7.09 11.88
C THR A 370 -11.02 -5.92 12.46
N ASP A 371 -11.65 -4.74 12.55
CA ASP A 371 -11.04 -3.56 13.15
C ASP A 371 -10.67 -3.81 14.62
N ASP A 372 -11.50 -4.56 15.36
CA ASP A 372 -11.24 -4.93 16.76
C ASP A 372 -10.19 -6.03 16.91
N ARG A 373 -9.87 -6.75 15.84
CA ARG A 373 -8.89 -7.83 15.82
C ARG A 373 -7.90 -7.66 14.67
N PRO A 374 -7.05 -6.63 14.70
CA PRO A 374 -6.11 -6.30 13.63
C PRO A 374 -4.85 -7.19 13.71
N ILE A 375 -4.99 -8.49 13.47
CA ILE A 375 -3.90 -9.47 13.61
C ILE A 375 -2.70 -9.19 12.71
N LEU A 376 -2.91 -8.48 11.60
CA LEU A 376 -1.85 -8.10 10.68
C LEU A 376 -0.85 -7.11 11.31
N GLU A 377 -1.30 -6.26 12.22
CA GLU A 377 -0.47 -5.23 12.87
C GLU A 377 0.53 -5.82 13.90
N TYR A 378 0.24 -7.01 14.44
CA TYR A 378 1.02 -7.60 15.54
C TYR A 378 1.97 -8.72 15.11
N ARG A 379 2.22 -8.87 13.83
CA ARG A 379 2.98 -10.00 13.30
C ARG A 379 4.45 -10.02 13.63
N VAL A 380 5.10 -8.88 13.55
CA VAL A 380 6.54 -8.76 13.83
C VAL A 380 6.87 -9.26 15.24
N SER A 381 5.93 -9.08 16.17
CA SER A 381 6.09 -9.53 17.56
C SER A 381 5.89 -11.04 17.78
N ARG A 382 5.34 -11.77 16.78
CA ARG A 382 4.99 -13.20 16.91
C ARG A 382 6.01 -14.17 16.32
N GLY A 383 7.13 -13.67 15.75
CA GLY A 383 8.12 -14.52 15.07
C GLY A 383 7.60 -15.03 13.73
N LEU A 384 8.17 -14.53 12.66
CA LEU A 384 7.70 -14.81 11.30
C LEU A 384 8.23 -16.15 10.78
N GLU A 385 7.42 -17.18 10.82
CA GLU A 385 7.60 -18.31 9.91
C GLU A 385 6.81 -18.01 8.63
N ILE A 386 7.49 -17.64 7.55
CA ILE A 386 6.86 -17.42 6.24
C ILE A 386 6.53 -18.78 5.64
N LYS A 387 5.28 -19.18 5.74
CA LYS A 387 4.73 -20.34 5.03
C LYS A 387 3.84 -19.81 3.90
N TRP A 388 4.33 -19.88 2.68
CA TRP A 388 3.54 -19.52 1.51
C TRP A 388 2.27 -20.35 1.43
N PHE A 389 1.14 -19.66 1.33
CA PHE A 389 -0.15 -20.29 1.16
C PHE A 389 -0.30 -20.77 -0.31
N THR A 390 -0.88 -21.94 -0.48
CA THR A 390 -1.35 -22.45 -1.78
C THR A 390 -2.73 -23.05 -1.58
N PHE A 391 -3.63 -22.83 -2.54
CA PHE A 391 -4.93 -23.47 -2.50
C PHE A 391 -4.79 -24.99 -2.60
N PRO A 392 -5.50 -25.76 -1.76
CA PRO A 392 -5.60 -27.23 -1.92
C PRO A 392 -6.24 -27.56 -3.27
N LYS A 393 -5.81 -28.65 -3.88
CA LYS A 393 -6.28 -29.04 -5.23
C LYS A 393 -7.77 -29.34 -5.30
N ASP A 394 -8.35 -29.80 -4.22
CA ASP A 394 -9.77 -30.16 -4.10
C ASP A 394 -10.72 -28.96 -4.06
N VAL A 395 -10.21 -27.74 -3.88
CA VAL A 395 -11.03 -26.50 -3.93
C VAL A 395 -11.03 -25.85 -5.32
N TYR A 396 -10.20 -26.31 -6.27
CA TYR A 396 -10.20 -25.76 -7.62
C TYR A 396 -11.51 -26.08 -8.34
N SER A 397 -12.06 -25.09 -9.04
CA SER A 397 -13.23 -25.25 -9.89
C SER A 397 -12.93 -24.74 -11.31
N LYS A 398 -13.90 -24.83 -12.20
CA LYS A 398 -13.77 -24.31 -13.57
C LYS A 398 -14.53 -23.00 -13.73
N LEU A 399 -13.92 -22.06 -14.41
CA LEU A 399 -14.59 -20.82 -14.82
C LEU A 399 -15.55 -21.14 -15.97
N GLU A 400 -16.81 -20.73 -15.82
CA GLU A 400 -17.81 -20.80 -16.89
C GLU A 400 -18.01 -19.42 -17.48
N LEU A 401 -17.68 -19.28 -18.78
CA LEU A 401 -17.93 -18.06 -19.53
C LEU A 401 -19.33 -18.15 -20.17
N VAL A 402 -20.17 -17.14 -19.88
CA VAL A 402 -21.48 -17.04 -20.54
C VAL A 402 -21.33 -16.50 -21.96
N PRO A 403 -22.29 -16.78 -22.85
CA PRO A 403 -22.26 -16.31 -24.23
C PRO A 403 -22.09 -14.80 -24.40
#